data_34c9c9586f9570d0a4d41b420b5c3e3f
#
_entry.id   34c9c9586f9570d0a4d41b420b5c3e3f
#
_cell.length_a   1.000
_cell.length_b   1.000
_cell.length_c   1.000
_cell.angle_alpha   90.00
_cell.angle_beta   90.00
_cell.angle_gamma   90.00
#
_symmetry.space_group_name_H-M   'P 1'
#
loop_
_entity.id
_entity.type
_entity.pdbx_description
1 polymer ?
#
loop_
_entity_poly.entity_id
_entity_poly.type
_entity_poly.pdbx_seq_one_letter_code
_entity_poly.pdbx_strand_id
1 'polypeptide(L)'
;YKATWPEEKTVRTTVAELAEAAEREHITKTALIVVGNTVAQNGYDRSKLYDPGFTTEFRMAESSHSGKIVSAVPEIAASGKLYVVGMGPGSLDGMTKEAFKAIGDCQVIAGYTVYADLVKPYFPDKEYLTTPMTKEEARCRMAFECCMEGKDTAMICSGDSGVYGMAGL
;
A
#
# COMPACT_ATOMS: atom_id res chain seq x y z
N TYR A 1 14.84 -8.18 -13.69
CA TYR A 1 15.99 -7.54 -14.33
C TYR A 1 15.92 -6.05 -14.13
N LYS A 2 16.98 -5.44 -13.65
CA LYS A 2 17.12 -3.99 -13.40
C LYS A 2 15.95 -3.38 -12.62
N ALA A 3 15.49 -4.04 -11.55
CA ALA A 3 14.41 -3.54 -10.70
C ALA A 3 14.63 -2.07 -10.33
N THR A 4 13.59 -1.25 -10.48
CA THR A 4 13.57 0.22 -10.25
C THR A 4 14.34 1.08 -11.28
N TRP A 5 14.94 0.49 -12.28
CA TRP A 5 15.60 1.23 -13.37
C TRP A 5 14.60 1.50 -14.51
N PRO A 6 14.86 2.49 -15.38
CA PRO A 6 13.96 2.75 -16.54
C PRO A 6 13.75 1.55 -17.46
N GLU A 7 14.76 0.64 -17.50
CA GLU A 7 14.71 -0.58 -18.31
C GLU A 7 14.23 -1.81 -17.49
N GLU A 8 13.53 -1.61 -16.40
CA GLU A 8 12.98 -2.70 -15.61
C GLU A 8 12.15 -3.64 -16.47
N LYS A 9 12.35 -4.94 -16.24
CA LYS A 9 11.67 -5.99 -16.96
C LYS A 9 11.39 -7.18 -16.06
N THR A 10 10.16 -7.65 -16.06
CA THR A 10 9.76 -8.89 -15.39
C THR A 10 9.55 -9.99 -16.42
N VAL A 11 10.24 -11.11 -16.25
CA VAL A 11 10.11 -12.29 -17.11
C VAL A 11 9.57 -13.44 -16.25
N ARG A 12 8.45 -14.02 -16.67
CA ARG A 12 7.88 -15.21 -16.04
C ARG A 12 8.29 -16.45 -16.85
N THR A 13 8.82 -17.44 -16.15
CA THR A 13 9.26 -18.69 -16.73
C THR A 13 9.22 -19.81 -15.67
N THR A 14 9.53 -21.02 -16.07
CA THR A 14 9.73 -22.15 -15.14
C THR A 14 11.21 -22.26 -14.76
N VAL A 15 11.49 -22.98 -13.67
CA VAL A 15 12.89 -23.25 -13.28
C VAL A 15 13.62 -24.02 -14.37
N ALA A 16 12.93 -24.92 -15.07
CA ALA A 16 13.51 -25.71 -16.17
C ALA A 16 13.92 -24.85 -17.38
N GLU A 17 13.18 -23.78 -17.63
CA GLU A 17 13.40 -22.91 -18.81
C GLU A 17 14.15 -21.62 -18.45
N LEU A 18 14.62 -21.50 -17.20
CA LEU A 18 15.21 -20.25 -16.70
C LEU A 18 16.41 -19.79 -17.52
N ALA A 19 17.29 -20.73 -17.88
CA ALA A 19 18.50 -20.43 -18.66
C ALA A 19 18.15 -19.91 -20.06
N GLU A 20 17.25 -20.61 -20.77
CA GLU A 20 16.78 -20.21 -22.09
C GLU A 20 16.05 -18.85 -22.05
N ALA A 21 15.25 -18.62 -21.01
CA ALA A 21 14.57 -17.34 -20.81
C ALA A 21 15.58 -16.20 -20.58
N ALA A 22 16.62 -16.43 -19.79
CA ALA A 22 17.67 -15.44 -19.55
C ALA A 22 18.45 -15.11 -20.85
N GLU A 23 18.78 -16.12 -21.64
CA GLU A 23 19.45 -15.93 -22.95
C GLU A 23 18.57 -15.17 -23.94
N ARG A 24 17.33 -15.61 -24.12
CA ARG A 24 16.36 -14.97 -25.01
C ARG A 24 16.14 -13.49 -24.67
N GLU A 25 16.12 -13.18 -23.38
CA GLU A 25 15.87 -11.84 -22.89
C GLU A 25 17.16 -11.02 -22.66
N HIS A 26 18.32 -11.58 -23.01
CA HIS A 26 19.65 -10.97 -22.86
C HIS A 26 19.96 -10.54 -21.41
N ILE A 27 19.52 -11.35 -20.43
CA ILE A 27 19.73 -11.10 -19.00
C ILE A 27 21.02 -11.78 -18.56
N THR A 28 22.08 -11.01 -18.33
CA THR A 28 23.40 -11.54 -17.95
C THR A 28 23.80 -11.16 -16.52
N LYS A 29 23.18 -10.13 -15.95
CA LYS A 29 23.48 -9.61 -14.60
C LYS A 29 22.34 -8.71 -14.13
N THR A 30 22.39 -8.29 -12.87
CA THR A 30 21.43 -7.32 -12.28
C THR A 30 19.96 -7.83 -12.34
N ALA A 31 19.79 -9.12 -12.06
CA ALA A 31 18.49 -9.77 -12.00
C ALA A 31 18.27 -10.42 -10.62
N LEU A 32 17.03 -10.32 -10.14
CA LEU A 32 16.55 -11.08 -8.99
C LEU A 32 15.72 -12.25 -9.51
N ILE A 33 16.03 -13.45 -9.06
CA ILE A 33 15.28 -14.67 -9.38
C ILE A 33 14.40 -14.99 -8.18
N VAL A 34 13.09 -14.96 -8.39
CA VAL A 34 12.09 -15.30 -7.36
C VAL A 34 11.44 -16.63 -7.74
N VAL A 35 11.52 -17.62 -6.86
CA VAL A 35 10.99 -18.97 -7.09
C VAL A 35 10.02 -19.34 -5.98
N GLY A 36 8.88 -19.87 -6.34
CA GLY A 36 7.90 -20.41 -5.39
C GLY A 36 6.47 -20.31 -5.88
N ASN A 37 5.58 -21.02 -5.20
CA ASN A 37 4.17 -21.05 -5.55
C ASN A 37 3.47 -19.69 -5.41
N THR A 38 3.98 -18.82 -4.55
CA THR A 38 3.50 -17.45 -4.37
C THR A 38 3.67 -16.60 -5.63
N VAL A 39 4.67 -16.92 -6.47
CA VAL A 39 4.89 -16.22 -7.75
C VAL A 39 3.81 -16.57 -8.78
N ALA A 40 3.22 -17.75 -8.68
CA ALA A 40 2.17 -18.20 -9.59
C ALA A 40 0.84 -17.47 -9.37
N GLN A 41 0.64 -16.85 -8.20
CA GLN A 41 -0.58 -16.10 -7.83
C GLN A 41 -1.89 -16.87 -8.04
N ASN A 42 -1.87 -18.18 -7.85
CA ASN A 42 -3.02 -19.07 -8.03
C ASN A 42 -4.03 -19.02 -6.87
N GLY A 43 -4.03 -17.94 -6.13
CA GLY A 43 -4.82 -17.70 -4.94
C GLY A 43 -3.92 -17.42 -3.74
N TYR A 44 -4.42 -16.64 -2.81
CA TYR A 44 -3.75 -16.39 -1.53
C TYR A 44 -4.80 -16.23 -0.44
N ASP A 45 -4.44 -16.64 0.77
CA ASP A 45 -5.23 -16.34 1.94
C ASP A 45 -4.86 -14.95 2.45
N ARG A 46 -5.87 -14.11 2.60
CA ARG A 46 -5.68 -12.78 3.17
C ARG A 46 -5.18 -12.90 4.60
N SER A 47 -4.25 -12.05 4.99
CA SER A 47 -3.81 -11.99 6.39
C SER A 47 -5.01 -11.72 7.30
N LYS A 48 -5.23 -12.60 8.29
CA LYS A 48 -6.29 -12.41 9.27
C LYS A 48 -6.06 -11.22 10.20
N LEU A 49 -4.87 -10.65 10.20
CA LEU A 49 -4.53 -9.49 11.04
C LEU A 49 -5.47 -8.30 10.81
N TYR A 50 -5.91 -8.11 9.55
CA TYR A 50 -6.82 -7.03 9.16
C TYR A 50 -8.24 -7.53 8.84
N ASP A 51 -8.55 -8.78 9.15
CA ASP A 51 -9.90 -9.33 9.00
C ASP A 51 -10.79 -8.80 10.12
N PRO A 52 -11.86 -8.02 9.82
CA PRO A 52 -12.78 -7.51 10.84
C PRO A 52 -13.42 -8.60 11.68
N GLY A 53 -13.61 -9.80 11.11
CA GLY A 53 -14.15 -10.98 11.79
C GLY A 53 -13.15 -11.73 12.67
N PHE A 54 -11.89 -11.30 12.72
CA PHE A 54 -10.85 -12.00 13.47
C PHE A 54 -10.61 -11.38 14.84
N THR A 55 -10.87 -12.14 15.90
CA THR A 55 -10.63 -11.74 17.29
C THR A 55 -9.23 -12.14 17.74
N THR A 56 -8.51 -11.22 18.37
CA THR A 56 -7.25 -11.46 19.07
C THR A 56 -7.38 -11.02 20.53
N GLU A 57 -6.37 -11.23 21.35
CA GLU A 57 -6.35 -10.71 22.73
C GLU A 57 -6.42 -9.17 22.81
N PHE A 58 -6.06 -8.48 21.71
CA PHE A 58 -6.04 -7.01 21.61
C PHE A 58 -7.15 -6.44 20.72
N ARG A 59 -7.96 -7.29 20.08
CA ARG A 59 -8.99 -6.89 19.12
C ARG A 59 -10.20 -7.80 19.18
N MET A 60 -11.37 -7.23 19.40
CA MET A 60 -12.66 -7.94 19.26
C MET A 60 -13.12 -7.88 17.81
N ALA A 61 -13.59 -9.01 17.27
CA ALA A 61 -14.22 -9.04 15.95
C ALA A 61 -15.42 -8.08 15.91
N GLU A 62 -15.47 -7.23 14.90
CA GLU A 62 -16.67 -6.47 14.59
C GLU A 62 -17.61 -7.40 13.81
N SER A 63 -18.89 -7.44 14.17
CA SER A 63 -19.88 -8.26 13.50
C SER A 63 -19.92 -7.88 12.02
N SER A 64 -19.62 -8.86 11.17
CA SER A 64 -19.42 -8.72 9.75
C SER A 64 -20.58 -8.01 9.06
N HIS A 65 -20.35 -6.80 8.60
CA HIS A 65 -21.07 -6.34 7.43
C HIS A 65 -20.43 -7.03 6.22
N SER A 66 -21.12 -8.04 5.69
CA SER A 66 -20.79 -8.67 4.41
C SER A 66 -20.86 -7.59 3.31
N GLY A 67 -19.79 -6.87 3.13
CA GLY A 67 -19.62 -5.94 2.02
C GLY A 67 -19.52 -6.78 0.75
N LYS A 68 -20.59 -6.85 -0.05
CA LYS A 68 -20.51 -7.28 -1.44
C LYS A 68 -19.41 -6.47 -2.10
N ILE A 69 -18.41 -7.16 -2.65
CA ILE A 69 -17.48 -6.55 -3.59
C ILE A 69 -18.32 -6.02 -4.74
N VAL A 70 -18.47 -4.71 -4.81
CA VAL A 70 -19.19 -4.06 -5.91
C VAL A 70 -18.26 -4.13 -7.11
N SER A 71 -18.53 -5.03 -8.04
CA SER A 71 -17.76 -5.28 -9.25
C SER A 71 -17.97 -4.22 -10.35
N ALA A 72 -18.50 -3.07 -10.02
CA ALA A 72 -18.62 -1.94 -10.94
C ALA A 72 -18.08 -0.70 -10.21
N VAL A 73 -16.86 -0.28 -10.55
CA VAL A 73 -16.39 1.06 -10.24
C VAL A 73 -17.18 2.00 -11.16
N PRO A 74 -18.05 2.88 -10.64
CA PRO A 74 -18.68 3.88 -11.49
C PRO A 74 -17.57 4.76 -12.07
N GLU A 75 -17.70 5.15 -13.32
CA GLU A 75 -16.82 6.12 -13.97
C GLU A 75 -17.00 7.46 -13.26
N ILE A 76 -16.12 7.73 -12.27
CA ILE A 76 -16.20 8.93 -11.45
C ILE A 76 -15.42 10.02 -12.19
N ALA A 77 -16.13 11.03 -12.70
CA ALA A 77 -15.52 12.24 -13.23
C ALA A 77 -14.70 12.94 -12.12
N ALA A 78 -13.40 13.15 -12.39
CA ALA A 78 -12.47 13.94 -11.58
C ALA A 78 -12.43 13.56 -10.08
N SER A 79 -11.96 12.35 -9.78
CA SER A 79 -11.61 11.95 -8.41
C SER A 79 -10.15 12.31 -8.12
N GLY A 80 -9.86 12.69 -6.86
CA GLY A 80 -8.49 12.79 -6.36
C GLY A 80 -7.82 11.40 -6.34
N LYS A 81 -6.51 11.37 -6.16
CA LYS A 81 -5.71 10.15 -6.10
C LYS A 81 -5.48 9.72 -4.67
N LEU A 82 -5.53 8.41 -4.43
CA LEU A 82 -5.11 7.82 -3.17
C LEU A 82 -3.68 7.28 -3.29
N TYR A 83 -2.79 7.81 -2.46
CA TYR A 83 -1.42 7.32 -2.31
C TYR A 83 -1.32 6.53 -1.01
N VAL A 84 -0.95 5.26 -1.07
CA VAL A 84 -0.66 4.46 0.13
C VAL A 84 0.84 4.49 0.36
N VAL A 85 1.27 5.18 1.43
CA VAL A 85 2.67 5.57 1.62
C VAL A 85 3.23 4.94 2.88
N GLY A 86 4.28 4.12 2.71
CA GLY A 86 5.11 3.63 3.81
C GLY A 86 6.13 4.70 4.23
N MET A 87 6.09 5.11 5.48
CA MET A 87 6.98 6.15 6.02
C MET A 87 8.35 5.63 6.47
N GLY A 88 8.62 4.32 6.32
CA GLY A 88 9.79 3.72 6.95
C GLY A 88 9.68 3.73 8.49
N PRO A 89 10.79 3.93 9.22
CA PRO A 89 10.79 3.87 10.68
C PRO A 89 10.14 5.08 11.37
N GLY A 90 9.68 6.08 10.63
CA GLY A 90 8.95 7.25 11.15
C GLY A 90 9.80 8.52 11.37
N SER A 91 11.11 8.46 11.18
CA SER A 91 11.97 9.65 11.12
C SER A 91 12.08 10.17 9.68
N LEU A 92 12.30 11.47 9.52
CA LEU A 92 12.54 12.06 8.20
C LEU A 92 13.75 11.42 7.50
N ASP A 93 14.83 11.16 8.23
CA ASP A 93 16.05 10.56 7.69
C ASP A 93 15.84 9.12 7.20
N GLY A 94 14.84 8.43 7.75
CA GLY A 94 14.46 7.07 7.35
C GLY A 94 13.38 7.01 6.26
N MET A 95 12.81 8.14 5.89
CA MET A 95 11.79 8.24 4.85
C MET A 95 12.45 8.36 3.47
N THR A 96 11.94 7.65 2.48
CA THR A 96 12.41 7.81 1.11
C THR A 96 12.01 9.19 0.56
N LYS A 97 12.80 9.71 -0.37
CA LYS A 97 12.47 10.98 -1.05
C LYS A 97 11.14 10.91 -1.79
N GLU A 98 10.82 9.75 -2.33
CA GLU A 98 9.56 9.49 -3.03
C GLU A 98 8.37 9.53 -2.08
N ALA A 99 8.47 8.86 -0.91
CA ALA A 99 7.45 8.91 0.13
C ALA A 99 7.21 10.35 0.62
N PHE A 100 8.29 11.10 0.91
CA PHE A 100 8.20 12.49 1.32
C PHE A 100 7.50 13.36 0.27
N LYS A 101 7.87 13.19 -1.01
CA LYS A 101 7.25 13.90 -2.11
C LYS A 101 5.77 13.54 -2.26
N ALA A 102 5.42 12.25 -2.24
CA ALA A 102 4.04 11.79 -2.36
C ALA A 102 3.13 12.37 -1.26
N ILE A 103 3.62 12.39 0.00
CA ILE A 103 2.90 13.04 1.10
C ILE A 103 2.76 14.55 0.86
N GLY A 104 3.84 15.19 0.43
CA GLY A 104 3.86 16.64 0.17
C GLY A 104 2.95 17.09 -0.97
N ASP A 105 2.76 16.28 -1.99
CA ASP A 105 1.90 16.58 -3.13
C ASP A 105 0.39 16.45 -2.80
N CYS A 106 0.02 15.73 -1.73
CA CYS A 106 -1.37 15.55 -1.32
C CYS A 106 -1.92 16.72 -0.51
N GLN A 107 -3.25 16.93 -0.57
CA GLN A 107 -3.97 17.89 0.26
C GLN A 107 -4.29 17.31 1.64
N VAL A 108 -4.56 16.01 1.70
CA VAL A 108 -5.01 15.30 2.90
C VAL A 108 -4.01 14.21 3.28
N ILE A 109 -3.76 14.08 4.58
CA ILE A 109 -2.96 12.99 5.15
C ILE A 109 -3.86 12.16 6.07
N ALA A 110 -4.13 10.91 5.70
CA ALA A 110 -4.90 9.97 6.48
C ALA A 110 -3.96 8.96 7.16
N GLY A 111 -4.11 8.73 8.46
CA GLY A 111 -3.21 7.82 9.16
C GLY A 111 -3.64 7.46 10.58
N TYR A 112 -2.94 6.50 11.17
CA TYR A 112 -2.99 6.30 12.61
C TYR A 112 -2.45 7.54 13.32
N THR A 113 -3.11 7.96 14.42
CA THR A 113 -2.79 9.23 15.11
C THR A 113 -1.30 9.39 15.39
N VAL A 114 -0.64 8.35 15.91
CA VAL A 114 0.78 8.40 16.23
C VAL A 114 1.65 8.63 14.99
N TYR A 115 1.28 8.04 13.85
CA TYR A 115 2.03 8.23 12.59
C TYR A 115 1.81 9.62 12.01
N ALA A 116 0.59 10.12 12.11
CA ALA A 116 0.28 11.49 11.70
C ALA A 116 1.08 12.51 12.52
N ASP A 117 1.21 12.31 13.82
CA ASP A 117 1.99 13.20 14.69
C ASP A 117 3.49 13.21 14.34
N LEU A 118 4.04 12.09 13.82
CA LEU A 118 5.44 12.03 13.36
C LEU A 118 5.70 12.88 12.11
N VAL A 119 4.73 12.99 11.20
CA VAL A 119 4.90 13.73 9.94
C VAL A 119 4.40 15.16 9.99
N LYS A 120 3.54 15.48 10.95
CA LYS A 120 2.93 16.81 11.13
C LYS A 120 3.92 17.97 11.20
N PRO A 121 5.09 17.84 11.85
CA PRO A 121 6.10 18.90 11.86
C PRO A 121 6.64 19.27 10.48
N TYR A 122 6.59 18.35 9.53
CA TYR A 122 7.11 18.52 8.17
C TYR A 122 6.05 18.96 7.17
N PHE A 123 4.76 18.76 7.51
CA PHE A 123 3.62 19.10 6.66
C PHE A 123 2.52 19.81 7.47
N PRO A 124 2.82 20.96 8.10
CA PRO A 124 1.91 21.59 9.05
C PRO A 124 0.61 22.10 8.41
N ASP A 125 0.62 22.39 7.11
CA ASP A 125 -0.50 23.02 6.40
C ASP A 125 -1.46 22.01 5.74
N LYS A 126 -1.27 20.70 6.00
CA LYS A 126 -2.13 19.65 5.44
C LYS A 126 -3.35 19.40 6.33
N GLU A 127 -4.43 18.94 5.69
CA GLU A 127 -5.57 18.38 6.41
C GLU A 127 -5.23 16.99 6.95
N TYR A 128 -5.52 16.72 8.22
CA TYR A 128 -5.20 15.44 8.86
C TYR A 128 -6.46 14.67 9.25
N LEU A 129 -6.61 13.46 8.72
CA LEU A 129 -7.65 12.50 9.08
C LEU A 129 -7.02 11.37 9.88
N THR A 130 -7.26 11.34 11.17
CA THR A 130 -6.65 10.36 12.06
C THR A 130 -7.67 9.46 12.71
N THR A 131 -7.29 8.20 12.90
CA THR A 131 -8.07 7.24 13.67
C THR A 131 -7.18 6.56 14.69
N PRO A 132 -7.73 6.06 15.80
CA PRO A 132 -6.98 5.21 16.72
C PRO A 132 -6.62 3.87 16.07
N MET A 133 -5.80 3.08 16.76
CA MET A 133 -5.49 1.71 16.40
C MET A 133 -6.79 0.88 16.31
N THR A 134 -6.81 -0.16 15.47
CA THR A 134 -7.95 -1.04 15.22
C THR A 134 -9.11 -0.42 14.44
N LYS A 135 -8.91 0.75 13.84
CA LYS A 135 -9.89 1.43 12.98
C LYS A 135 -9.38 1.60 11.54
N GLU A 136 -8.71 0.57 11.04
CA GLU A 136 -8.08 0.56 9.71
C GLU A 136 -9.11 0.71 8.60
N GLU A 137 -10.23 -0.02 8.68
CA GLU A 137 -11.30 0.06 7.69
C GLU A 137 -11.94 1.46 7.65
N ALA A 138 -12.21 2.05 8.82
CA ALA A 138 -12.74 3.41 8.90
C ALA A 138 -11.77 4.42 8.29
N ARG A 139 -10.47 4.25 8.51
CA ARG A 139 -9.40 5.08 7.92
C ARG A 139 -9.39 4.99 6.41
N CYS A 140 -9.47 3.77 5.85
CA CYS A 140 -9.57 3.56 4.40
C CYS A 140 -10.79 4.27 3.84
N ARG A 141 -11.96 4.11 4.46
CA ARG A 141 -13.21 4.72 4.02
C ARG A 141 -13.11 6.26 4.00
N MET A 142 -12.60 6.87 5.07
CA MET A 142 -12.38 8.33 5.13
C MET A 142 -11.43 8.81 4.03
N ALA A 143 -10.33 8.09 3.77
CA ALA A 143 -9.40 8.44 2.71
C ALA A 143 -10.04 8.35 1.31
N PHE A 144 -10.84 7.32 1.05
CA PHE A 144 -11.60 7.20 -0.19
C PHE A 144 -12.63 8.32 -0.37
N GLU A 145 -13.35 8.70 0.70
CA GLU A 145 -14.32 9.79 0.67
C GLU A 145 -13.64 11.10 0.24
N CYS A 146 -12.47 11.43 0.78
CA CYS A 146 -11.69 12.59 0.35
C CYS A 146 -11.29 12.54 -1.12
N CYS A 147 -10.88 11.35 -1.60
CA CYS A 147 -10.57 11.20 -3.02
C CYS A 147 -11.80 11.39 -3.91
N MET A 148 -12.96 10.92 -3.48
CA MET A 148 -14.22 11.15 -4.20
C MET A 148 -14.61 12.64 -4.24
N GLU A 149 -14.19 13.44 -3.25
CA GLU A 149 -14.32 14.88 -3.23
C GLU A 149 -13.29 15.61 -4.12
N GLY A 150 -12.39 14.87 -4.79
CA GLY A 150 -11.38 15.43 -5.68
C GLY A 150 -10.07 15.83 -5.00
N LYS A 151 -9.87 15.46 -3.72
CA LYS A 151 -8.63 15.73 -2.97
C LYS A 151 -7.64 14.58 -3.11
N ASP A 152 -6.41 14.88 -3.51
CA ASP A 152 -5.32 13.89 -3.42
C ASP A 152 -5.01 13.60 -1.96
N THR A 153 -5.04 12.32 -1.59
CA THR A 153 -4.94 11.87 -0.21
C THR A 153 -3.78 10.89 -0.05
N ALA A 154 -2.89 11.16 0.91
CA ALA A 154 -1.84 10.24 1.33
C ALA A 154 -2.31 9.42 2.54
N MET A 155 -2.49 8.13 2.38
CA MET A 155 -2.71 7.21 3.50
C MET A 155 -1.37 6.67 3.99
N ILE A 156 -0.93 7.16 5.16
CA ILE A 156 0.40 6.86 5.71
C ILE A 156 0.37 5.65 6.66
N CYS A 157 1.41 4.84 6.58
CA CYS A 157 1.66 3.72 7.48
C CYS A 157 3.15 3.62 7.84
N SER A 158 3.44 3.00 8.97
CA SER A 158 4.82 2.70 9.39
C SER A 158 5.41 1.59 8.53
N GLY A 159 6.72 1.61 8.32
CA GLY A 159 7.42 0.62 7.53
C GLY A 159 7.05 0.68 6.05
N ASP A 160 6.89 -0.48 5.45
CA ASP A 160 6.44 -0.69 4.07
C ASP A 160 4.91 -0.75 4.01
N SER A 161 4.30 -0.10 3.02
CA SER A 161 2.84 -0.06 2.89
C SER A 161 2.21 -1.40 2.50
N GLY A 162 2.97 -2.30 1.91
CA GLY A 162 2.51 -3.63 1.47
C GLY A 162 2.79 -4.75 2.48
N VAL A 163 3.70 -4.51 3.45
CA VAL A 163 4.06 -5.52 4.46
C VAL A 163 3.44 -5.15 5.79
N TYR A 164 2.37 -5.82 6.16
CA TYR A 164 1.52 -5.49 7.32
C TYR A 164 1.03 -4.02 7.32
N GLY A 165 1.00 -3.40 6.14
CA GLY A 165 0.55 -2.04 5.93
C GLY A 165 -0.87 -1.97 5.36
N MET A 166 -1.31 -0.76 5.03
CA MET A 166 -2.68 -0.47 4.60
C MET A 166 -2.98 -0.84 3.14
N ALA A 167 -1.95 -1.16 2.32
CA ALA A 167 -2.12 -1.40 0.89
C ALA A 167 -2.91 -2.68 0.56
N GLY A 168 -3.08 -3.58 1.53
CA GLY A 168 -3.85 -4.83 1.36
C GLY A 168 -5.32 -4.75 1.79
N LEU A 169 -5.78 -3.62 2.30
CA LEU A 169 -7.15 -3.36 2.71
C LEU A 169 -7.97 -2.76 1.58
#